data_e10ffe7009f656ec554833ef9317dee0
#
_entry.id   e10ffe7009f656ec554833ef9317dee0
#
_cell.length_a   1.000
_cell.length_b   1.000
_cell.length_c   1.000
_cell.angle_alpha   90.00
_cell.angle_beta   90.00
_cell.angle_gamma   90.00
#
_symmetry.space_group_name_H-M   'P 1'
#
loop_
_entity.id
_entity.type
_entity.pdbx_description
1 polymer ?
#
loop_
_entity_poly.entity_id
_entity_poly.type
_entity_poly.pdbx_seq_one_letter_code
_entity_poly.pdbx_strand_id
1 'polypeptide(L)'
;MGLTYAQEKSSTEKLLDKIVAVINTKVISLSEVKRVEATLEARKEISPIIYNQKTFTQKELLEIMIRSFIVRDKINAQGYVINDDAVESRIKMTEERLGLKRADLLQFLKGKGVTYEEYFEIIRETMEFNIFAQRIIAPLVSVTEQEIKNEYYKRNSTNNALSFKYNLVDFYISEEKIIDKSENKFLAVLKDYQLTGKLPAEYKDLESNNLDGLNEDGLSKELAGLLKTTSEGSFSKAISLNKHLHVFYVQKKDLVESQDFTKFKDQIQNDIFVSKGKSVTTNWFDREYSNYYIKNLL
;
A
#
# COMPACT_ATOMS: atom_id res chain seq x y z
N MET A 1 -46.86 -76.63 14.39
CA MET A 1 -46.86 -75.28 13.81
C MET A 1 -45.71 -74.50 14.41
N GLY A 2 -44.58 -74.44 13.72
CA GLY A 2 -43.44 -73.68 14.17
C GLY A 2 -43.41 -72.34 13.44
N LEU A 3 -43.55 -71.26 14.21
CA LEU A 3 -43.39 -69.86 13.70
C LEU A 3 -41.89 -69.54 13.75
N THR A 4 -41.25 -69.46 12.58
CA THR A 4 -39.89 -69.01 12.43
C THR A 4 -39.93 -67.43 12.38
N TYR A 5 -39.44 -66.79 13.43
CA TYR A 5 -39.21 -65.30 13.40
C TYR A 5 -37.93 -65.02 12.58
N ALA A 6 -38.10 -64.38 11.44
CA ALA A 6 -37.02 -63.80 10.69
C ALA A 6 -36.51 -62.57 11.45
N GLN A 7 -35.27 -62.62 11.94
CA GLN A 7 -34.57 -61.48 12.51
C GLN A 7 -34.13 -60.60 11.33
N GLU A 8 -34.79 -59.45 11.19
CA GLU A 8 -34.30 -58.34 10.33
C GLU A 8 -32.92 -57.88 10.86
N LYS A 9 -31.88 -58.16 10.11
CA LYS A 9 -30.58 -57.50 10.30
C LYS A 9 -30.72 -56.05 9.87
N SER A 10 -30.90 -55.15 10.84
CA SER A 10 -30.69 -53.73 10.68
C SER A 10 -29.23 -53.54 10.28
N SER A 11 -28.96 -53.37 9.01
CA SER A 11 -27.68 -52.87 8.53
C SER A 11 -27.61 -51.40 8.90
N THR A 12 -26.94 -51.08 9.98
CA THR A 12 -26.52 -49.69 10.29
C THR A 12 -25.51 -49.29 9.21
N GLU A 13 -25.99 -48.69 8.13
CA GLU A 13 -25.15 -48.01 7.15
C GLU A 13 -24.39 -46.92 7.91
N LYS A 14 -23.09 -47.15 8.10
CA LYS A 14 -22.21 -46.14 8.72
C LYS A 14 -21.81 -45.16 7.65
N LEU A 15 -22.36 -43.96 7.68
CA LEU A 15 -21.93 -42.89 6.81
C LEU A 15 -20.43 -42.63 7.06
N LEU A 16 -19.58 -42.96 6.06
CA LEU A 16 -18.12 -42.86 6.19
C LEU A 16 -17.66 -41.41 6.12
N ASP A 17 -18.21 -40.64 5.21
CA ASP A 17 -17.97 -39.19 5.06
C ASP A 17 -19.10 -38.57 4.21
N LYS A 18 -19.19 -37.22 4.19
CA LYS A 18 -20.16 -36.46 3.39
C LYS A 18 -19.43 -35.61 2.36
N ILE A 19 -19.78 -35.77 1.08
CA ILE A 19 -19.30 -34.83 0.05
C ILE A 19 -19.98 -33.46 0.26
N VAL A 20 -19.19 -32.39 0.38
CA VAL A 20 -19.68 -31.02 0.58
C VAL A 20 -19.45 -30.11 -0.60
N ALA A 21 -18.53 -30.45 -1.51
CA ALA A 21 -18.42 -29.79 -2.81
C ALA A 21 -17.82 -30.69 -3.88
N VAL A 22 -18.13 -30.35 -5.13
CA VAL A 22 -17.50 -30.92 -6.33
C VAL A 22 -17.05 -29.77 -7.20
N ILE A 23 -15.79 -29.77 -7.63
CA ILE A 23 -15.21 -28.78 -8.54
C ILE A 23 -14.59 -29.55 -9.71
N ASN A 24 -15.21 -29.47 -10.89
CA ASN A 24 -14.84 -30.31 -12.02
C ASN A 24 -14.77 -31.81 -11.59
N THR A 25 -13.55 -32.36 -11.50
CA THR A 25 -13.28 -33.73 -11.06
C THR A 25 -12.84 -33.85 -9.59
N LYS A 26 -12.58 -32.73 -8.91
CA LYS A 26 -12.16 -32.70 -7.50
C LYS A 26 -13.37 -32.77 -6.58
N VAL A 27 -13.37 -33.69 -5.65
CA VAL A 27 -14.36 -33.80 -4.58
C VAL A 27 -13.76 -33.26 -3.28
N ILE A 28 -14.56 -32.51 -2.52
CA ILE A 28 -14.22 -32.06 -1.16
C ILE A 28 -15.20 -32.69 -0.18
N SER A 29 -14.68 -33.32 0.86
CA SER A 29 -15.47 -33.97 1.90
C SER A 29 -15.65 -33.08 3.13
N LEU A 30 -16.64 -33.38 3.96
CA LEU A 30 -16.87 -32.70 5.22
C LEU A 30 -15.70 -32.88 6.21
N SER A 31 -15.08 -34.06 6.19
CA SER A 31 -13.92 -34.35 7.05
C SER A 31 -12.72 -33.46 6.68
N GLU A 32 -12.49 -33.18 5.38
CA GLU A 32 -11.43 -32.25 4.94
C GLU A 32 -11.71 -30.83 5.46
N VAL A 33 -12.95 -30.32 5.33
CA VAL A 33 -13.31 -28.98 5.85
C VAL A 33 -13.12 -28.90 7.37
N LYS A 34 -13.60 -29.94 8.12
CA LYS A 34 -13.41 -30.02 9.57
C LYS A 34 -11.93 -30.09 9.96
N ARG A 35 -11.11 -30.76 9.14
CA ARG A 35 -9.65 -30.84 9.37
C ARG A 35 -9.00 -29.45 9.21
N VAL A 36 -9.37 -28.68 8.20
CA VAL A 36 -8.92 -27.27 8.04
C VAL A 36 -9.38 -26.43 9.23
N GLU A 37 -10.63 -26.58 9.67
CA GLU A 37 -11.18 -25.89 10.85
C GLU A 37 -10.39 -26.22 12.13
N ALA A 38 -10.10 -27.49 12.39
CA ALA A 38 -9.34 -27.95 13.55
C ALA A 38 -7.90 -27.46 13.61
N THR A 39 -7.30 -27.16 12.47
CA THR A 39 -5.91 -26.65 12.34
C THR A 39 -5.84 -25.16 11.98
N LEU A 40 -6.95 -24.45 12.07
CA LEU A 40 -7.09 -23.07 11.56
C LEU A 40 -6.08 -22.09 12.18
N GLU A 41 -5.84 -22.16 13.48
CA GLU A 41 -4.88 -21.25 14.14
C GLU A 41 -3.45 -21.45 13.63
N ALA A 42 -3.04 -22.71 13.42
CA ALA A 42 -1.74 -22.98 12.79
C ALA A 42 -1.70 -22.49 11.33
N ARG A 43 -2.78 -22.68 10.57
CA ARG A 43 -2.88 -22.22 9.17
C ARG A 43 -2.79 -20.70 9.05
N LYS A 44 -3.35 -19.93 9.99
CA LYS A 44 -3.22 -18.47 10.07
C LYS A 44 -1.77 -18.03 10.30
N GLU A 45 -1.05 -18.71 11.18
CA GLU A 45 0.36 -18.43 11.46
C GLU A 45 1.26 -18.79 10.26
N ILE A 46 0.99 -19.90 9.58
CA ILE A 46 1.79 -20.38 8.44
C ILE A 46 1.47 -19.60 7.16
N SER A 47 0.21 -19.34 6.88
CA SER A 47 -0.27 -18.71 5.64
C SER A 47 -1.29 -17.61 5.88
N PRO A 48 -0.88 -16.47 6.46
CA PRO A 48 -1.79 -15.34 6.71
C PRO A 48 -2.36 -14.72 5.42
N ILE A 49 -1.75 -14.94 4.27
CA ILE A 49 -2.26 -14.48 2.97
C ILE A 49 -3.56 -15.20 2.58
N ILE A 50 -3.72 -16.47 2.97
CA ILE A 50 -4.90 -17.27 2.69
C ILE A 50 -5.90 -17.15 3.84
N TYR A 51 -5.45 -17.30 5.08
CA TYR A 51 -6.28 -17.34 6.29
C TYR A 51 -6.20 -16.01 7.05
N ASN A 52 -6.70 -14.92 6.43
CA ASN A 52 -6.51 -13.54 6.89
C ASN A 52 -7.62 -12.99 7.79
N GLN A 53 -8.65 -13.79 8.12
CA GLN A 53 -9.75 -13.37 9.00
C GLN A 53 -9.58 -13.90 10.41
N LYS A 54 -10.19 -13.21 11.38
CA LYS A 54 -10.15 -13.63 12.79
C LYS A 54 -10.88 -14.96 13.00
N THR A 55 -12.03 -15.14 12.35
CA THR A 55 -12.89 -16.33 12.43
C THR A 55 -13.34 -16.73 11.04
N PHE A 56 -13.60 -18.00 10.82
CA PHE A 56 -14.12 -18.55 9.57
C PHE A 56 -15.27 -19.51 9.88
N THR A 57 -16.32 -19.45 9.10
CA THR A 57 -17.36 -20.47 9.03
C THR A 57 -16.91 -21.64 8.17
N GLN A 58 -17.50 -22.82 8.31
CA GLN A 58 -17.19 -23.97 7.44
C GLN A 58 -17.44 -23.66 5.96
N LYS A 59 -18.45 -22.82 5.65
CA LYS A 59 -18.72 -22.34 4.30
C LYS A 59 -17.57 -21.51 3.73
N GLU A 60 -17.00 -20.61 4.54
CA GLU A 60 -15.85 -19.80 4.13
C GLU A 60 -14.59 -20.63 3.98
N LEU A 61 -14.38 -21.64 4.85
CA LEU A 61 -13.27 -22.59 4.69
C LEU A 61 -13.41 -23.41 3.42
N LEU A 62 -14.62 -23.90 3.10
CA LEU A 62 -14.91 -24.58 1.85
C LEU A 62 -14.62 -23.66 0.65
N GLU A 63 -15.00 -22.40 0.73
CA GLU A 63 -14.74 -21.39 -0.30
C GLU A 63 -13.23 -21.19 -0.53
N ILE A 64 -12.42 -21.15 0.54
CA ILE A 64 -10.96 -21.09 0.44
C ILE A 64 -10.43 -22.33 -0.30
N MET A 65 -10.90 -23.52 0.02
CA MET A 65 -10.48 -24.78 -0.64
C MET A 65 -10.83 -24.76 -2.14
N ILE A 66 -12.01 -24.23 -2.48
CA ILE A 66 -12.43 -24.05 -3.89
C ILE A 66 -11.49 -23.08 -4.60
N ARG A 67 -11.20 -21.94 -3.98
CA ARG A 67 -10.29 -20.93 -4.54
C ARG A 67 -8.88 -21.44 -4.69
N SER A 68 -8.37 -22.22 -3.75
CA SER A 68 -7.04 -22.85 -3.85
C SER A 68 -6.96 -23.76 -5.08
N PHE A 69 -8.01 -24.54 -5.36
CA PHE A 69 -8.07 -25.36 -6.56
C PHE A 69 -8.03 -24.51 -7.85
N ILE A 70 -8.84 -23.45 -7.92
CA ILE A 70 -8.90 -22.55 -9.08
C ILE A 70 -7.56 -21.84 -9.30
N VAL A 71 -6.93 -21.35 -8.22
CA VAL A 71 -5.61 -20.69 -8.29
C VAL A 71 -4.57 -21.64 -8.87
N ARG A 72 -4.47 -22.87 -8.32
CA ARG A 72 -3.55 -23.91 -8.81
C ARG A 72 -3.76 -24.21 -10.29
N ASP A 73 -5.01 -24.39 -10.72
CA ASP A 73 -5.35 -24.66 -12.11
C ASP A 73 -4.91 -23.49 -13.03
N LYS A 74 -5.20 -22.25 -12.64
CA LYS A 74 -4.87 -21.06 -13.44
C LYS A 74 -3.39 -20.77 -13.55
N ILE A 75 -2.63 -20.89 -12.45
CA ILE A 75 -1.17 -20.68 -12.54
C ILE A 75 -0.48 -21.81 -13.30
N ASN A 76 -0.95 -23.05 -13.16
CA ASN A 76 -0.45 -24.19 -13.93
C ASN A 76 -0.70 -24.02 -15.43
N ALA A 77 -1.89 -23.56 -15.81
CA ALA A 77 -2.22 -23.24 -17.20
C ALA A 77 -1.33 -22.15 -17.81
N GLN A 78 -0.73 -21.27 -16.98
CA GLN A 78 0.25 -20.27 -17.39
C GLN A 78 1.71 -20.75 -17.29
N GLY A 79 1.94 -22.03 -16.96
CA GLY A 79 3.27 -22.64 -16.86
C GLY A 79 3.96 -22.45 -15.50
N TYR A 80 3.28 -21.92 -14.51
CA TYR A 80 3.83 -21.74 -13.14
C TYR A 80 3.52 -22.97 -12.26
N VAL A 81 4.17 -24.10 -12.54
CA VAL A 81 3.99 -25.32 -11.76
C VAL A 81 4.92 -25.33 -10.55
N ILE A 82 4.37 -25.45 -9.34
CA ILE A 82 5.11 -25.60 -8.10
C ILE A 82 5.32 -27.09 -7.82
N ASN A 83 6.52 -27.58 -8.10
CA ASN A 83 6.91 -28.95 -7.81
C ASN A 83 7.34 -29.14 -6.34
N ASP A 84 7.51 -30.39 -5.92
CA ASP A 84 7.86 -30.74 -4.54
C ASP A 84 9.22 -30.18 -4.12
N ASP A 85 10.21 -30.18 -5.01
CA ASP A 85 11.55 -29.64 -4.74
C ASP A 85 11.51 -28.13 -4.44
N ALA A 86 10.64 -27.38 -5.12
CA ALA A 86 10.45 -25.95 -4.86
C ALA A 86 9.83 -25.72 -3.47
N VAL A 87 8.87 -26.57 -3.07
CA VAL A 87 8.25 -26.47 -1.74
C VAL A 87 9.26 -26.83 -0.65
N GLU A 88 10.01 -27.93 -0.82
CA GLU A 88 11.04 -28.34 0.15
C GLU A 88 12.15 -27.28 0.28
N SER A 89 12.60 -26.69 -0.83
CA SER A 89 13.54 -25.57 -0.81
C SER A 89 12.98 -24.38 -0.03
N ARG A 90 11.70 -24.04 -0.21
CA ARG A 90 11.03 -22.98 0.52
C ARG A 90 10.97 -23.24 2.03
N ILE A 91 10.68 -24.49 2.41
CA ILE A 91 10.67 -24.91 3.82
C ILE A 91 12.07 -24.77 4.41
N LYS A 92 13.10 -25.27 3.71
CA LYS A 92 14.50 -25.18 4.14
C LYS A 92 14.95 -23.72 4.33
N MET A 93 14.62 -22.81 3.41
CA MET A 93 14.90 -21.40 3.54
C MET A 93 14.19 -20.78 4.77
N THR A 94 13.01 -21.27 5.12
CA THR A 94 12.28 -20.81 6.31
C THR A 94 12.94 -21.32 7.58
N GLU A 95 13.38 -22.59 7.63
CA GLU A 95 14.15 -23.17 8.73
C GLU A 95 15.43 -22.38 8.96
N GLU A 96 16.21 -22.12 7.91
CA GLU A 96 17.46 -21.34 7.96
C GLU A 96 17.23 -19.93 8.49
N ARG A 97 16.21 -19.23 7.97
CA ARG A 97 15.86 -17.86 8.40
C ARG A 97 15.47 -17.78 9.87
N LEU A 98 14.82 -18.81 10.39
CA LEU A 98 14.35 -18.87 11.77
C LEU A 98 15.38 -19.54 12.72
N GLY A 99 16.50 -20.05 12.19
CA GLY A 99 17.49 -20.78 12.95
C GLY A 99 16.98 -22.11 13.50
N LEU A 100 15.95 -22.71 12.86
CA LEU A 100 15.31 -23.95 13.29
C LEU A 100 15.93 -25.16 12.59
N LYS A 101 16.07 -26.26 13.34
CA LYS A 101 16.32 -27.57 12.73
C LYS A 101 15.01 -28.23 12.33
N ARG A 102 15.06 -29.15 11.38
CA ARG A 102 13.87 -29.92 10.95
C ARG A 102 13.15 -30.59 12.13
N ALA A 103 13.90 -31.10 13.12
CA ALA A 103 13.32 -31.73 14.32
C ALA A 103 12.47 -30.74 15.13
N ASP A 104 12.93 -29.48 15.26
CA ASP A 104 12.23 -28.43 16.00
C ASP A 104 10.94 -28.04 15.25
N LEU A 105 10.99 -27.93 13.90
CA LEU A 105 9.82 -27.71 13.07
C LEU A 105 8.78 -28.82 13.26
N LEU A 106 9.20 -30.09 13.20
CA LEU A 106 8.29 -31.23 13.38
C LEU A 106 7.65 -31.25 14.77
N GLN A 107 8.40 -30.89 15.80
CA GLN A 107 7.88 -30.77 17.17
C GLN A 107 6.86 -29.64 17.28
N PHE A 108 7.14 -28.48 16.67
CA PHE A 108 6.22 -27.35 16.61
C PHE A 108 4.91 -27.74 15.92
N LEU A 109 4.98 -28.35 14.73
CA LEU A 109 3.81 -28.79 13.97
C LEU A 109 2.96 -29.78 14.77
N LYS A 110 3.60 -30.74 15.43
CA LYS A 110 2.92 -31.70 16.31
C LYS A 110 2.19 -30.99 17.45
N GLY A 111 2.81 -29.99 18.07
CA GLY A 111 2.19 -29.17 19.12
C GLY A 111 0.98 -28.38 18.64
N LYS A 112 0.93 -28.03 17.37
CA LYS A 112 -0.19 -27.36 16.70
C LYS A 112 -1.20 -28.33 16.07
N GLY A 113 -0.98 -29.65 16.19
CA GLY A 113 -1.84 -30.69 15.62
C GLY A 113 -1.80 -30.76 14.08
N VAL A 114 -0.76 -30.25 13.42
CA VAL A 114 -0.57 -30.26 11.97
C VAL A 114 0.46 -31.34 11.61
N THR A 115 0.20 -32.16 10.59
CA THR A 115 1.19 -33.08 10.06
C THR A 115 2.19 -32.39 9.14
N TYR A 116 3.32 -33.06 8.86
CA TYR A 116 4.30 -32.49 7.93
C TYR A 116 3.73 -32.37 6.50
N GLU A 117 2.96 -33.34 6.08
CA GLU A 117 2.30 -33.37 4.78
C GLU A 117 1.29 -32.21 4.64
N GLU A 118 0.52 -31.92 5.70
CA GLU A 118 -0.38 -30.77 5.72
C GLU A 118 0.39 -29.46 5.67
N TYR A 119 1.48 -29.34 6.43
CA TYR A 119 2.36 -28.18 6.40
C TYR A 119 2.94 -27.96 4.99
N PHE A 120 3.42 -29.02 4.38
CA PHE A 120 3.96 -29.01 3.03
C PHE A 120 2.93 -28.48 2.00
N GLU A 121 1.68 -28.95 2.07
CA GLU A 121 0.61 -28.47 1.20
C GLU A 121 0.22 -26.99 1.53
N ILE A 122 0.21 -26.59 2.79
CA ILE A 122 -0.04 -25.17 3.15
C ILE A 122 1.06 -24.26 2.56
N ILE A 123 2.32 -24.69 2.59
CA ILE A 123 3.42 -23.94 1.96
C ILE A 123 3.25 -23.89 0.45
N ARG A 124 2.89 -25.02 -0.20
CA ARG A 124 2.58 -25.06 -1.63
C ARG A 124 1.46 -24.07 -1.99
N GLU A 125 0.34 -24.15 -1.32
CA GLU A 125 -0.79 -23.24 -1.51
C GLU A 125 -0.38 -21.76 -1.33
N THR A 126 0.44 -21.49 -0.30
CA THR A 126 0.96 -20.12 -0.06
C THR A 126 1.81 -19.61 -1.22
N MET A 127 2.67 -20.47 -1.78
CA MET A 127 3.49 -20.12 -2.95
C MET A 127 2.60 -19.89 -4.19
N GLU A 128 1.60 -20.73 -4.40
CA GLU A 128 0.62 -20.63 -5.48
C GLU A 128 -0.17 -19.32 -5.40
N PHE A 129 -0.68 -18.96 -4.22
CA PHE A 129 -1.36 -17.68 -4.00
C PHE A 129 -0.45 -16.46 -4.19
N ASN A 130 0.82 -16.54 -3.82
CA ASN A 130 1.78 -15.47 -4.07
C ASN A 130 2.02 -15.26 -5.58
N ILE A 131 2.19 -16.36 -6.35
CA ILE A 131 2.31 -16.28 -7.80
C ILE A 131 1.03 -15.71 -8.41
N PHE A 132 -0.14 -16.19 -7.99
CA PHE A 132 -1.43 -15.69 -8.42
C PHE A 132 -1.57 -14.19 -8.17
N ALA A 133 -1.26 -13.75 -6.95
CA ALA A 133 -1.32 -12.33 -6.59
C ALA A 133 -0.39 -11.47 -7.46
N GLN A 134 0.84 -11.93 -7.70
CA GLN A 134 1.84 -11.17 -8.44
C GLN A 134 1.66 -11.20 -9.97
N ARG A 135 1.26 -12.36 -10.52
CA ARG A 135 1.23 -12.58 -11.98
C ARG A 135 -0.15 -12.40 -12.61
N ILE A 136 -1.21 -12.63 -11.84
CA ILE A 136 -2.59 -12.55 -12.34
C ILE A 136 -3.29 -11.30 -11.80
N ILE A 137 -3.24 -11.04 -10.49
CA ILE A 137 -3.99 -9.93 -9.89
C ILE A 137 -3.26 -8.59 -10.00
N ALA A 138 -1.98 -8.52 -9.65
CA ALA A 138 -1.23 -7.26 -9.62
C ALA A 138 -1.27 -6.49 -10.96
N PRO A 139 -1.14 -7.14 -12.14
CA PRO A 139 -1.25 -6.45 -13.43
C PRO A 139 -2.63 -5.84 -13.73
N LEU A 140 -3.67 -6.30 -13.04
CA LEU A 140 -5.04 -5.79 -13.17
C LEU A 140 -5.33 -4.59 -12.26
N VAL A 141 -4.41 -4.26 -11.35
CA VAL A 141 -4.54 -3.16 -10.41
C VAL A 141 -3.78 -1.95 -10.93
N SER A 142 -4.49 -0.87 -11.24
CA SER A 142 -3.88 0.41 -11.57
C SER A 142 -4.15 1.45 -10.48
N VAL A 143 -3.15 2.25 -10.16
CA VAL A 143 -3.26 3.38 -9.23
C VAL A 143 -2.80 4.63 -9.98
N THR A 144 -3.67 5.62 -10.08
CA THR A 144 -3.38 6.86 -10.78
C THR A 144 -2.84 7.93 -9.83
N GLU A 145 -2.05 8.87 -10.35
CA GLU A 145 -1.58 10.04 -9.59
C GLU A 145 -2.73 10.83 -8.95
N GLN A 146 -3.87 10.93 -9.66
CA GLN A 146 -5.03 11.64 -9.14
C GLN A 146 -5.63 10.95 -7.90
N GLU A 147 -5.67 9.61 -7.89
CA GLU A 147 -6.14 8.85 -6.72
C GLU A 147 -5.20 9.02 -5.52
N ILE A 148 -3.90 9.03 -5.76
CA ILE A 148 -2.90 9.26 -4.70
C ILE A 148 -3.10 10.66 -4.09
N LYS A 149 -3.25 11.70 -4.93
CA LYS A 149 -3.49 13.07 -4.48
C LYS A 149 -4.82 13.19 -3.73
N ASN A 150 -5.89 12.60 -4.25
CA ASN A 150 -7.19 12.61 -3.58
C ASN A 150 -7.15 11.93 -2.20
N GLU A 151 -6.46 10.80 -2.10
CA GLU A 151 -6.32 10.10 -0.81
C GLU A 151 -5.41 10.89 0.17
N TYR A 152 -4.35 11.55 -0.34
CA TYR A 152 -3.54 12.46 0.47
C TYR A 152 -4.36 13.62 1.04
N TYR A 153 -5.18 14.30 0.22
CA TYR A 153 -6.07 15.37 0.68
C TYR A 153 -7.10 14.88 1.70
N LYS A 154 -7.64 13.68 1.50
CA LYS A 154 -8.58 13.09 2.44
C LYS A 154 -7.95 12.84 3.83
N ARG A 155 -6.69 12.41 3.87
CA ARG A 155 -5.95 12.17 5.11
C ARG A 155 -5.41 13.45 5.75
N ASN A 156 -5.09 14.46 4.95
CA ASN A 156 -4.40 15.68 5.36
C ASN A 156 -5.17 16.92 4.86
N SER A 157 -6.31 17.21 5.49
CA SER A 157 -7.22 18.29 5.07
C SER A 157 -6.61 19.71 5.09
N THR A 158 -5.46 19.90 5.74
CA THR A 158 -4.78 21.20 5.88
C THR A 158 -3.55 21.38 4.99
N ASN A 159 -3.01 20.29 4.40
CA ASN A 159 -1.78 20.33 3.62
C ASN A 159 -2.06 20.11 2.13
N ASN A 160 -1.51 20.99 1.30
CA ASN A 160 -1.60 20.86 -0.15
C ASN A 160 -0.61 19.81 -0.68
N ALA A 161 -1.01 19.00 -1.68
CA ALA A 161 -0.09 18.10 -2.37
C ALA A 161 0.89 18.84 -3.29
N LEU A 162 0.59 20.10 -3.61
CA LEU A 162 1.42 20.97 -4.43
C LEU A 162 1.90 22.15 -3.60
N SER A 163 3.14 22.53 -3.83
CA SER A 163 3.85 23.62 -3.18
C SER A 163 4.63 24.39 -4.23
N PHE A 164 5.05 25.61 -3.91
CA PHE A 164 5.89 26.38 -4.81
C PHE A 164 7.37 26.19 -4.49
N LYS A 165 8.17 26.15 -5.55
CA LYS A 165 9.62 26.24 -5.49
C LYS A 165 10.03 27.55 -6.13
N TYR A 166 10.80 28.35 -5.39
CA TYR A 166 11.18 29.70 -5.79
C TYR A 166 12.66 29.83 -6.08
N ASN A 167 13.00 30.66 -7.10
CA ASN A 167 14.31 31.28 -7.20
C ASN A 167 14.08 32.77 -6.98
N LEU A 168 14.76 33.32 -5.96
CA LEU A 168 14.54 34.67 -5.48
C LEU A 168 15.86 35.45 -5.42
N VAL A 169 15.77 36.75 -5.51
CA VAL A 169 16.79 37.67 -4.99
C VAL A 169 16.21 38.35 -3.77
N ASP A 170 16.82 38.16 -2.62
CA ASP A 170 16.49 38.87 -1.39
C ASP A 170 17.28 40.17 -1.32
N PHE A 171 16.61 41.30 -1.37
CA PHE A 171 17.17 42.63 -1.15
C PHE A 171 16.85 43.05 0.28
N TYR A 172 17.89 43.34 1.07
CA TYR A 172 17.70 43.70 2.46
C TYR A 172 18.61 44.85 2.91
N ILE A 173 18.10 45.61 3.87
CA ILE A 173 18.83 46.75 4.47
C ILE A 173 18.45 46.86 5.94
N SER A 174 19.42 47.21 6.81
CA SER A 174 19.16 47.42 8.23
C SER A 174 18.18 48.57 8.45
N GLU A 175 17.12 48.36 9.26
CA GLU A 175 16.15 49.39 9.62
C GLU A 175 16.76 50.59 10.35
N GLU A 176 17.93 50.42 11.00
CA GLU A 176 18.64 51.50 11.67
C GLU A 176 19.32 52.46 10.68
N LYS A 177 19.58 51.99 9.45
CA LYS A 177 20.28 52.75 8.41
C LYS A 177 19.34 53.48 7.44
N ILE A 178 18.04 53.21 7.50
CA ILE A 178 17.03 53.82 6.65
C ILE A 178 16.39 54.99 7.40
N ILE A 179 16.45 56.21 6.81
CA ILE A 179 15.83 57.43 7.36
C ILE A 179 14.33 57.36 7.24
N ASP A 180 13.82 56.88 6.11
CA ASP A 180 12.41 56.70 5.83
C ASP A 180 12.06 55.19 5.70
N LYS A 181 11.43 54.67 6.74
CA LYS A 181 11.01 53.25 6.82
C LYS A 181 9.78 52.92 5.96
N SER A 182 9.43 53.78 5.02
CA SER A 182 8.30 53.55 4.11
C SER A 182 8.59 52.38 3.16
N GLU A 183 7.83 51.32 3.32
CA GLU A 183 7.87 50.13 2.45
C GLU A 183 7.69 50.49 0.97
N ASN A 184 6.81 51.48 0.69
CA ASN A 184 6.53 51.93 -0.67
C ASN A 184 7.73 52.64 -1.29
N LYS A 185 8.50 53.42 -0.50
CA LYS A 185 9.69 54.09 -0.98
C LYS A 185 10.80 53.11 -1.29
N PHE A 186 11.01 52.09 -0.43
CA PHE A 186 11.99 51.03 -0.67
C PHE A 186 11.68 50.26 -1.96
N LEU A 187 10.43 49.87 -2.17
CA LEU A 187 10.00 49.25 -3.42
C LEU A 187 10.21 50.13 -4.65
N ALA A 188 9.94 51.43 -4.55
CA ALA A 188 10.18 52.37 -5.65
C ALA A 188 11.66 52.47 -6.00
N VAL A 189 12.53 52.51 -4.99
CA VAL A 189 14.00 52.53 -5.17
C VAL A 189 14.49 51.27 -5.84
N LEU A 190 14.01 50.09 -5.43
CA LEU A 190 14.40 48.83 -6.06
C LEU A 190 13.95 48.70 -7.51
N LYS A 191 12.75 49.18 -7.84
CA LYS A 191 12.25 49.25 -9.23
C LYS A 191 13.09 50.19 -10.09
N ASP A 192 13.44 51.34 -9.56
CA ASP A 192 14.32 52.30 -10.25
C ASP A 192 15.74 51.75 -10.42
N TYR A 193 16.27 51.09 -9.38
CA TYR A 193 17.56 50.41 -9.45
C TYR A 193 17.59 49.30 -10.53
N GLN A 194 16.53 48.54 -10.66
CA GLN A 194 16.39 47.51 -11.71
C GLN A 194 16.47 48.14 -13.12
N LEU A 195 15.93 49.34 -13.30
CA LEU A 195 15.92 50.01 -14.59
C LEU A 195 17.20 50.77 -14.89
N THR A 196 17.78 51.43 -13.88
CA THR A 196 18.87 52.41 -14.06
C THR A 196 20.23 51.88 -13.60
N GLY A 197 20.28 50.86 -12.75
CA GLY A 197 21.48 50.36 -12.09
C GLY A 197 22.05 51.34 -11.04
N LYS A 198 21.30 52.41 -10.65
CA LYS A 198 21.77 53.45 -9.72
C LYS A 198 20.96 53.39 -8.43
N LEU A 199 21.67 53.40 -7.29
CA LEU A 199 21.06 53.50 -5.96
C LEU A 199 21.24 54.94 -5.40
N PRO A 200 20.21 55.49 -4.75
CA PRO A 200 20.36 56.72 -3.95
C PRO A 200 21.39 56.53 -2.82
N ALA A 201 22.09 57.60 -2.43
CA ALA A 201 23.15 57.56 -1.41
C ALA A 201 22.67 56.98 -0.06
N GLU A 202 21.39 57.14 0.29
CA GLU A 202 20.76 56.60 1.50
C GLU A 202 20.60 55.08 1.49
N TYR A 203 20.66 54.43 0.30
CA TYR A 203 20.57 52.97 0.10
C TYR A 203 21.92 52.33 -0.26
N LYS A 204 23.05 53.03 -0.01
CA LYS A 204 24.41 52.51 -0.30
C LYS A 204 24.74 51.19 0.43
N ASP A 205 24.11 50.97 1.58
CA ASP A 205 24.26 49.77 2.40
C ASP A 205 23.23 48.65 2.08
N LEU A 206 22.56 48.76 0.94
CA LEU A 206 21.68 47.71 0.44
C LEU A 206 22.49 46.47 0.10
N GLU A 207 22.07 45.33 0.66
CA GLU A 207 22.64 44.04 0.39
C GLU A 207 21.66 43.17 -0.42
N SER A 208 22.19 42.19 -1.15
CA SER A 208 21.36 41.24 -1.87
C SER A 208 21.93 39.82 -1.77
N ASN A 209 21.04 38.84 -1.72
CA ASN A 209 21.40 37.43 -1.68
C ASN A 209 20.53 36.64 -2.65
N ASN A 210 21.13 35.75 -3.44
CA ASN A 210 20.41 34.81 -4.31
C ASN A 210 19.97 33.59 -3.50
N LEU A 211 18.70 33.28 -3.55
CA LEU A 211 18.06 32.14 -2.90
C LEU A 211 17.47 31.23 -3.97
N ASP A 212 18.25 30.25 -4.40
CA ASP A 212 17.82 29.32 -5.45
C ASP A 212 17.22 28.05 -4.86
N GLY A 213 16.12 27.60 -5.48
CA GLY A 213 15.49 26.33 -5.14
C GLY A 213 14.79 26.28 -3.79
N LEU A 214 14.34 27.43 -3.28
CA LEU A 214 13.68 27.57 -1.98
C LEU A 214 12.27 26.96 -2.03
N ASN A 215 12.02 25.94 -1.20
CA ASN A 215 10.70 25.32 -1.11
C ASN A 215 9.76 26.06 -0.16
N GLU A 216 8.52 26.28 -0.56
CA GLU A 216 7.47 26.94 0.24
C GLU A 216 7.28 26.26 1.60
N ASP A 217 7.35 24.91 1.64
CA ASP A 217 7.12 24.10 2.85
C ASP A 217 8.14 24.40 3.99
N GLY A 218 9.30 24.96 3.66
CA GLY A 218 10.32 25.37 4.63
C GLY A 218 10.17 26.80 5.14
N LEU A 219 9.19 27.57 4.64
CA LEU A 219 9.01 28.96 4.96
C LEU A 219 8.07 29.19 6.15
N SER A 220 8.23 30.34 6.82
CA SER A 220 7.18 30.78 7.75
C SER A 220 5.87 31.05 6.99
N LYS A 221 4.73 30.92 7.69
CA LYS A 221 3.39 31.16 7.07
C LYS A 221 3.28 32.54 6.44
N GLU A 222 3.91 33.54 7.08
CA GLU A 222 3.91 34.92 6.62
C GLU A 222 4.69 35.06 5.31
N LEU A 223 5.90 34.52 5.25
CA LEU A 223 6.75 34.58 4.06
C LEU A 223 6.16 33.74 2.90
N ALA A 224 5.65 32.56 3.18
CA ALA A 224 4.96 31.73 2.19
C ALA A 224 3.73 32.46 1.62
N GLY A 225 2.92 33.12 2.45
CA GLY A 225 1.77 33.90 2.03
C GLY A 225 2.18 35.09 1.14
N LEU A 226 3.25 35.79 1.52
CA LEU A 226 3.81 36.90 0.75
C LEU A 226 4.28 36.46 -0.64
N LEU A 227 5.12 35.44 -0.72
CA LEU A 227 5.67 34.94 -1.98
C LEU A 227 4.58 34.26 -2.86
N LYS A 228 3.59 33.61 -2.26
CA LYS A 228 2.48 33.01 -2.99
C LYS A 228 1.66 34.04 -3.77
N THR A 229 1.49 35.24 -3.21
CA THR A 229 0.76 36.34 -3.85
C THR A 229 1.63 37.18 -4.79
N THR A 230 2.96 37.04 -4.75
CA THR A 230 3.89 37.75 -5.63
C THR A 230 4.02 37.01 -6.97
N SER A 231 3.89 37.74 -8.07
CA SER A 231 4.04 37.20 -9.42
C SER A 231 5.51 37.02 -9.79
N GLU A 232 5.79 36.04 -10.67
CA GLU A 232 7.10 35.89 -11.29
C GLU A 232 7.50 37.18 -12.02
N GLY A 233 8.76 37.56 -11.96
CA GLY A 233 9.27 38.81 -12.51
C GLY A 233 8.93 40.05 -11.69
N SER A 234 8.43 39.91 -10.46
CA SER A 234 7.97 41.04 -9.63
C SER A 234 8.62 41.07 -8.25
N PHE A 235 8.63 42.24 -7.65
CA PHE A 235 9.03 42.44 -6.26
C PHE A 235 7.85 42.12 -5.32
N SER A 236 8.15 41.51 -4.18
CA SER A 236 7.20 41.33 -3.06
C SER A 236 6.92 42.68 -2.39
N LYS A 237 5.92 42.70 -1.51
CA LYS A 237 5.85 43.78 -0.49
C LYS A 237 7.07 43.66 0.43
N ALA A 238 7.45 44.79 1.06
CA ALA A 238 8.50 44.78 2.06
C ALA A 238 8.02 44.03 3.33
N ILE A 239 8.93 43.33 3.99
CA ILE A 239 8.70 42.65 5.26
C ILE A 239 9.88 42.90 6.19
N SER A 240 9.60 43.12 7.47
CA SER A 240 10.64 43.27 8.49
C SER A 240 11.00 41.90 9.07
N LEU A 241 12.26 41.48 8.91
CA LEU A 241 12.80 40.24 9.46
C LEU A 241 14.15 40.55 10.14
N ASN A 242 14.30 40.14 11.40
CA ASN A 242 15.56 40.28 12.15
C ASN A 242 16.14 41.72 12.15
N LYS A 243 15.31 42.75 12.27
CA LYS A 243 15.70 44.18 12.21
C LYS A 243 16.23 44.65 10.85
N HIS A 244 15.92 43.90 9.80
CA HIS A 244 16.17 44.28 8.42
C HIS A 244 14.87 44.37 7.65
N LEU A 245 14.79 45.34 6.76
CA LEU A 245 13.70 45.42 5.80
C LEU A 245 14.08 44.59 4.57
N HIS A 246 13.29 43.60 4.25
CA HIS A 246 13.49 42.68 3.13
C HIS A 246 12.46 42.91 2.03
N VAL A 247 12.89 42.80 0.78
CA VAL A 247 12.05 42.74 -0.42
C VAL A 247 12.58 41.63 -1.32
N PHE A 248 11.74 40.70 -1.69
CA PHE A 248 12.11 39.59 -2.55
C PHE A 248 11.72 39.87 -4.00
N TYR A 249 12.66 39.72 -4.91
CA TYR A 249 12.39 39.66 -6.33
C TYR A 249 12.20 38.21 -6.76
N VAL A 250 11.02 37.85 -7.23
CA VAL A 250 10.70 36.48 -7.65
C VAL A 250 11.18 36.26 -9.08
N GLN A 251 12.36 35.66 -9.26
CA GLN A 251 12.92 35.37 -10.59
C GLN A 251 12.14 34.23 -11.26
N LYS A 252 11.81 33.19 -10.48
CA LYS A 252 11.10 32.02 -10.96
C LYS A 252 10.21 31.42 -9.87
N LYS A 253 9.06 30.89 -10.28
CA LYS A 253 8.06 30.29 -9.40
C LYS A 253 7.49 29.04 -10.05
N ASP A 254 8.01 27.89 -9.69
CA ASP A 254 7.56 26.60 -10.21
C ASP A 254 6.60 25.92 -9.23
N LEU A 255 5.51 25.37 -9.74
CA LEU A 255 4.62 24.53 -8.96
C LEU A 255 5.16 23.09 -8.95
N VAL A 256 5.49 22.57 -7.77
CA VAL A 256 6.08 21.24 -7.56
C VAL A 256 5.27 20.46 -6.55
N GLU A 257 5.51 19.16 -6.46
CA GLU A 257 4.94 18.35 -5.37
C GLU A 257 5.53 18.78 -4.03
N SER A 258 4.67 18.94 -3.01
CA SER A 258 5.12 19.33 -1.67
C SER A 258 6.01 18.25 -1.07
N GLN A 259 6.96 18.65 -0.20
CA GLN A 259 7.83 17.70 0.48
C GLN A 259 7.04 16.72 1.35
N ASP A 260 5.97 17.18 1.99
CA ASP A 260 5.12 16.33 2.80
C ASP A 260 4.34 15.32 1.94
N PHE A 261 3.81 15.73 0.78
CA PHE A 261 3.19 14.80 -0.15
C PHE A 261 4.18 13.74 -0.62
N THR A 262 5.40 14.14 -1.03
CA THR A 262 6.44 13.24 -1.51
C THR A 262 6.82 12.18 -0.47
N LYS A 263 6.88 12.53 0.82
CA LYS A 263 7.16 11.57 1.91
C LYS A 263 6.10 10.46 2.04
N PHE A 264 4.84 10.79 1.78
CA PHE A 264 3.72 9.86 1.96
C PHE A 264 3.24 9.20 0.67
N LYS A 265 3.70 9.67 -0.48
CA LYS A 265 3.25 9.25 -1.81
C LYS A 265 3.30 7.74 -2.00
N ASP A 266 4.45 7.13 -1.74
CA ASP A 266 4.66 5.68 -1.93
C ASP A 266 3.81 4.86 -0.97
N GLN A 267 3.66 5.30 0.28
CA GLN A 267 2.80 4.63 1.26
C GLN A 267 1.34 4.68 0.82
N ILE A 268 0.85 5.86 0.40
CA ILE A 268 -0.52 6.04 -0.07
C ILE A 268 -0.78 5.20 -1.32
N GLN A 269 0.16 5.19 -2.26
CA GLN A 269 0.10 4.37 -3.47
C GLN A 269 -0.04 2.88 -3.12
N ASN A 270 0.78 2.39 -2.18
CA ASN A 270 0.71 1.01 -1.71
C ASN A 270 -0.62 0.70 -1.01
N ASP A 271 -1.12 1.60 -0.16
CA ASP A 271 -2.39 1.41 0.53
C ASP A 271 -3.57 1.32 -0.46
N ILE A 272 -3.60 2.19 -1.47
CA ILE A 272 -4.60 2.14 -2.55
C ILE A 272 -4.46 0.85 -3.35
N PHE A 273 -3.23 0.47 -3.71
CA PHE A 273 -2.95 -0.77 -4.45
C PHE A 273 -3.47 -2.00 -3.70
N VAL A 274 -3.16 -2.12 -2.41
CA VAL A 274 -3.64 -3.23 -1.56
C VAL A 274 -5.17 -3.23 -1.45
N SER A 275 -5.78 -2.07 -1.25
CA SER A 275 -7.23 -1.93 -1.16
C SER A 275 -7.93 -2.34 -2.46
N LYS A 276 -7.47 -1.83 -3.59
CA LYS A 276 -7.98 -2.19 -4.93
C LYS A 276 -7.74 -3.66 -5.24
N GLY A 277 -6.58 -4.19 -4.86
CA GLY A 277 -6.23 -5.60 -5.07
C GLY A 277 -7.26 -6.56 -4.48
N LYS A 278 -7.81 -6.25 -3.31
CA LYS A 278 -8.89 -7.05 -2.70
C LYS A 278 -10.14 -7.11 -3.57
N SER A 279 -10.61 -5.95 -4.05
CA SER A 279 -11.78 -5.87 -4.92
C SER A 279 -11.55 -6.55 -6.27
N VAL A 280 -10.36 -6.33 -6.87
CA VAL A 280 -9.96 -6.98 -8.13
C VAL A 280 -9.93 -8.50 -7.96
N THR A 281 -9.39 -9.00 -6.85
CA THR A 281 -9.34 -10.43 -6.55
C THR A 281 -10.76 -11.02 -6.44
N THR A 282 -11.67 -10.37 -5.71
CA THR A 282 -13.07 -10.82 -5.60
C THR A 282 -13.73 -10.87 -6.97
N ASN A 283 -13.67 -9.79 -7.74
CA ASN A 283 -14.27 -9.71 -9.08
C ASN A 283 -13.63 -10.72 -10.05
N TRP A 284 -12.35 -11.04 -9.88
CA TRP A 284 -11.67 -12.04 -10.68
C TRP A 284 -12.24 -13.45 -10.39
N PHE A 285 -12.38 -13.83 -9.11
CA PHE A 285 -12.98 -15.10 -8.75
C PHE A 285 -14.44 -15.22 -9.20
N ASP A 286 -15.24 -14.15 -9.03
CA ASP A 286 -16.65 -14.12 -9.46
C ASP A 286 -16.80 -14.44 -10.96
N ARG A 287 -15.88 -13.92 -11.78
CA ARG A 287 -15.83 -14.24 -13.22
C ARG A 287 -15.33 -15.66 -13.49
N GLU A 288 -14.27 -16.07 -12.78
CA GLU A 288 -13.66 -17.37 -13.02
C GLU A 288 -14.56 -18.54 -12.63
N TYR A 289 -15.42 -18.38 -11.63
CA TYR A 289 -16.34 -19.43 -11.21
C TYR A 289 -17.22 -19.95 -12.35
N SER A 290 -17.58 -19.12 -13.33
CA SER A 290 -18.34 -19.53 -14.50
C SER A 290 -17.60 -20.50 -15.42
N ASN A 291 -16.28 -20.60 -15.31
CA ASN A 291 -15.42 -21.49 -16.08
C ASN A 291 -15.27 -22.90 -15.45
N TYR A 292 -15.84 -23.11 -14.26
CA TYR A 292 -15.74 -24.35 -13.52
C TYR A 292 -17.13 -24.93 -13.21
N TYR A 293 -17.26 -26.26 -13.28
CA TYR A 293 -18.42 -26.92 -12.69
C TYR A 293 -18.25 -26.97 -11.17
N ILE A 294 -19.01 -26.14 -10.45
CA ILE A 294 -18.96 -26.08 -8.98
C ILE A 294 -20.34 -26.45 -8.44
N LYS A 295 -20.40 -27.52 -7.64
CA LYS A 295 -21.58 -27.91 -6.89
C LYS A 295 -21.27 -27.83 -5.40
N ASN A 296 -21.88 -26.88 -4.71
CA ASN A 296 -21.79 -26.73 -3.27
C ASN A 296 -22.96 -27.48 -2.60
N LEU A 297 -22.66 -28.35 -1.62
CA LEU A 297 -23.57 -29.26 -0.92
C LEU A 297 -23.52 -29.07 0.61
N LEU A 298 -22.75 -28.06 1.10
CA LEU A 298 -22.61 -27.72 2.53
C LEU A 298 -23.82 -26.95 3.06
#